data_b6550eadeacb4cc1d17a89bed0617512
#
_entry.id   b6550eadeacb4cc1d17a89bed0617512
#
_cell.length_a   1.000
_cell.length_b   1.000
_cell.length_c   1.000
_cell.angle_alpha   90.00
_cell.angle_beta   90.00
_cell.angle_gamma   90.00
#
_symmetry.space_group_name_H-M   'P 1'
#
loop_
_entity.id
_entity.type
_entity.pdbx_description
1 polymer ?
#
loop_
_entity_poly.entity_id
_entity_poly.type
_entity_poly.pdbx_seq_one_letter_code
_entity_poly.pdbx_strand_id
1 'polypeptide(L)'
;ILKSTLLPSLTLQTSLAAIAYLTGRATDRLETKDLIRPLGPLLNAWHSACFRHTFTSHAPVSPFTALKALSGSERLLLAGVTLWAGRLFYRLVSRAINRPRGGDNPMYENMKHTWGFSWNKVLWKVFLPEVVLQALISLPFTVAFRLGCPYTPGIGNVVGIGMDDNWKGFGQAVSVGLFTAGLVLEGLADWQLEEFKRSEEGGERRICKEGVWGIVRHPNYLGDALVHLSFPLWLYASGMLAPIALLGPVANYLFLRYVGGDKKDEYSRTRRYSSGDVRKKVEFDRYKRERNSFWPDTSQVHNPWTWIVVGCGVAGALLQRVIVGVL
;
A
#
# COMPACT_ATOMS: atom_id res chain seq x y z
N ILE A 1 -8.33 -20.98 9.69
CA ILE A 1 -8.03 -19.58 9.30
C ILE A 1 -7.82 -18.70 10.55
N LEU A 2 -8.78 -18.64 11.51
CA LEU A 2 -8.67 -17.73 12.65
C LEU A 2 -7.38 -17.95 13.46
N LYS A 3 -7.19 -19.15 14.02
CA LYS A 3 -6.00 -19.45 14.87
C LYS A 3 -4.69 -19.48 14.09
N SER A 4 -4.73 -19.95 12.85
CA SER A 4 -3.53 -20.19 12.07
C SER A 4 -3.06 -18.97 11.24
N THR A 5 -3.94 -18.01 10.94
CA THR A 5 -3.65 -16.88 10.06
C THR A 5 -3.90 -15.54 10.72
N LEU A 6 -5.13 -15.30 11.18
CA LEU A 6 -5.49 -13.99 11.73
C LEU A 6 -4.80 -13.69 13.06
N LEU A 7 -4.73 -14.65 13.98
CA LEU A 7 -4.07 -14.42 15.28
C LEU A 7 -2.58 -14.09 15.15
N PRO A 8 -1.74 -14.87 14.43
CA PRO A 8 -0.35 -14.47 14.20
C PRO A 8 -0.20 -13.13 13.50
N SER A 9 -1.07 -12.83 12.52
CA SER A 9 -1.07 -11.54 11.83
C SER A 9 -1.41 -10.39 12.78
N LEU A 10 -2.46 -10.54 13.60
CA LEU A 10 -2.84 -9.54 14.61
C LEU A 10 -1.75 -9.36 15.67
N THR A 11 -1.12 -10.44 16.14
CA THR A 11 -0.02 -10.36 17.10
C THR A 11 1.14 -9.54 16.55
N LEU A 12 1.55 -9.81 15.31
CA LEU A 12 2.62 -9.07 14.64
C LEU A 12 2.25 -7.60 14.45
N GLN A 13 1.03 -7.31 13.99
CA GLN A 13 0.54 -5.95 13.80
C GLN A 13 0.44 -5.19 15.13
N THR A 14 -0.02 -5.86 16.20
CA THR A 14 -0.09 -5.27 17.55
C THR A 14 1.31 -4.94 18.08
N SER A 15 2.29 -5.84 17.87
CA SER A 15 3.68 -5.58 18.26
C SER A 15 4.28 -4.37 17.54
N LEU A 16 4.06 -4.28 16.22
CA LEU A 16 4.47 -3.11 15.43
C LEU A 16 3.79 -1.82 15.90
N ALA A 17 2.49 -1.88 16.16
CA ALA A 17 1.73 -0.74 16.64
C ALA A 17 2.21 -0.29 18.03
N ALA A 18 2.53 -1.23 18.91
CA ALA A 18 3.11 -0.92 20.22
C ALA A 18 4.47 -0.22 20.11
N ILE A 19 5.36 -0.72 19.25
CA ILE A 19 6.66 -0.08 18.97
C ILE A 19 6.47 1.33 18.40
N ALA A 20 5.62 1.47 17.39
CA ALA A 20 5.34 2.77 16.76
C ALA A 20 4.69 3.76 17.74
N TYR A 21 3.78 3.28 18.61
CA TYR A 21 3.15 4.09 19.65
C TYR A 21 4.18 4.56 20.70
N LEU A 22 5.01 3.64 21.22
CA LEU A 22 6.03 3.99 22.21
C LEU A 22 7.06 4.97 21.64
N THR A 23 7.53 4.73 20.40
CA THR A 23 8.43 5.63 19.71
C THR A 23 7.77 6.99 19.45
N GLY A 24 6.54 6.99 18.97
CA GLY A 24 5.78 8.22 18.74
C GLY A 24 5.58 9.04 20.01
N ARG A 25 5.24 8.37 21.12
CA ARG A 25 5.09 9.01 22.43
C ARG A 25 6.42 9.57 22.97
N ALA A 26 7.52 8.86 22.78
CA ALA A 26 8.85 9.32 23.20
C ALA A 26 9.38 10.51 22.39
N THR A 27 9.03 10.58 21.10
CA THR A 27 9.49 11.63 20.17
C THR A 27 8.43 12.73 19.92
N ASP A 28 7.26 12.60 20.49
CA ASP A 28 6.05 13.40 20.23
C ASP A 28 5.65 13.46 18.73
N ARG A 29 5.89 12.38 17.98
CA ARG A 29 5.62 12.27 16.54
C ARG A 29 4.55 11.21 16.26
N LEU A 30 3.37 11.63 15.80
CA LEU A 30 2.30 10.72 15.36
C LEU A 30 2.59 10.04 14.01
N GLU A 31 3.45 10.62 13.19
CA GLU A 31 3.83 10.06 11.88
C GLU A 31 4.49 8.68 11.98
N THR A 32 4.96 8.26 13.17
CA THR A 32 5.48 6.91 13.40
C THR A 32 4.49 5.82 13.06
N LYS A 33 3.19 6.08 13.20
CA LYS A 33 2.14 5.15 12.80
C LYS A 33 2.14 4.83 11.30
N ASP A 34 2.57 5.78 10.47
CA ASP A 34 2.55 5.60 9.01
C ASP A 34 3.52 4.49 8.58
N LEU A 35 4.55 4.19 9.39
CA LEU A 35 5.49 3.10 9.17
C LEU A 35 4.86 1.71 9.32
N ILE A 36 3.75 1.60 10.06
CA ILE A 36 3.02 0.32 10.22
C ILE A 36 2.47 -0.13 8.87
N ARG A 37 2.08 0.81 8.02
CA ARG A 37 1.43 0.53 6.73
C ARG A 37 2.29 -0.30 5.78
N PRO A 38 3.56 0.03 5.48
CA PRO A 38 4.43 -0.84 4.69
C PRO A 38 4.98 -2.02 5.47
N LEU A 39 5.36 -1.83 6.73
CA LEU A 39 6.02 -2.88 7.53
C LEU A 39 5.07 -4.02 7.89
N GLY A 40 3.81 -3.71 8.18
CA GLY A 40 2.83 -4.70 8.58
C GLY A 40 2.60 -5.79 7.51
N PRO A 41 2.17 -5.46 6.29
CA PRO A 41 2.02 -6.41 5.20
C PRO A 41 3.34 -7.12 4.85
N LEU A 42 4.46 -6.39 4.82
CA LEU A 42 5.78 -6.96 4.53
C LEU A 42 6.15 -8.06 5.52
N LEU A 43 6.13 -7.76 6.81
CA LEU A 43 6.51 -8.72 7.86
C LEU A 43 5.51 -9.88 7.93
N ASN A 44 4.22 -9.64 7.70
CA ASN A 44 3.21 -10.70 7.62
C ASN A 44 3.45 -11.64 6.44
N ALA A 45 3.83 -11.11 5.28
CA ALA A 45 4.17 -11.92 4.10
C ALA A 45 5.39 -12.79 4.37
N TRP A 46 6.49 -12.20 4.83
CA TRP A 46 7.73 -12.94 5.14
C TRP A 46 7.54 -13.95 6.28
N HIS A 47 6.81 -13.58 7.33
CA HIS A 47 6.45 -14.51 8.40
C HIS A 47 5.66 -15.71 7.85
N SER A 48 4.65 -15.46 7.02
CA SER A 48 3.81 -16.53 6.48
C SER A 48 4.54 -17.41 5.46
N ALA A 49 5.43 -16.81 4.65
CA ALA A 49 6.19 -17.52 3.63
C ALA A 49 7.37 -18.34 4.20
N CYS A 50 8.11 -17.78 5.15
CA CYS A 50 9.40 -18.33 5.57
C CYS A 50 9.49 -18.62 7.06
N PHE A 51 9.25 -17.63 7.93
CA PHE A 51 9.58 -17.75 9.35
C PHE A 51 8.64 -18.67 10.13
N ARG A 52 7.39 -18.83 9.70
CA ARG A 52 6.44 -19.72 10.37
C ARG A 52 6.97 -21.15 10.47
N HIS A 53 7.61 -21.65 9.42
CA HIS A 53 8.10 -23.02 9.35
C HIS A 53 9.22 -23.31 10.33
N THR A 54 9.95 -22.27 10.73
CA THR A 54 11.01 -22.37 11.75
C THR A 54 10.43 -22.64 13.15
N PHE A 55 9.22 -22.15 13.44
CA PHE A 55 8.65 -22.18 14.78
C PHE A 55 7.50 -23.19 14.98
N THR A 56 6.86 -23.64 13.90
CA THR A 56 5.61 -24.44 14.01
C THR A 56 5.73 -25.88 13.50
N SER A 57 6.80 -26.26 12.84
CA SER A 57 7.00 -27.63 12.35
C SER A 57 7.70 -28.51 13.38
N HIS A 58 7.33 -29.79 13.43
CA HIS A 58 8.04 -30.80 14.26
C HIS A 58 9.52 -30.96 13.87
N ALA A 59 9.89 -30.60 12.64
CA ALA A 59 11.27 -30.44 12.18
C ALA A 59 11.45 -28.98 11.73
N PRO A 60 12.16 -28.13 12.51
CA PRO A 60 12.36 -26.73 12.16
C PRO A 60 13.11 -26.59 10.85
N VAL A 61 12.48 -25.90 9.89
CA VAL A 61 13.07 -25.63 8.56
C VAL A 61 13.68 -24.23 8.58
N SER A 62 14.91 -24.10 8.07
CA SER A 62 15.53 -22.77 8.00
C SER A 62 14.71 -21.84 7.08
N PRO A 63 14.65 -20.53 7.36
CA PRO A 63 13.95 -19.57 6.50
C PRO A 63 14.44 -19.59 5.04
N PHE A 64 15.72 -19.87 4.84
CA PHE A 64 16.32 -19.98 3.50
C PHE A 64 15.83 -21.23 2.75
N THR A 65 15.71 -22.36 3.45
CA THR A 65 15.14 -23.59 2.87
C THR A 65 13.67 -23.41 2.53
N ALA A 66 12.90 -22.73 3.41
CA ALA A 66 11.51 -22.40 3.17
C ALA A 66 11.36 -21.50 1.92
N LEU A 67 12.21 -20.48 1.78
CA LEU A 67 12.22 -19.59 0.60
C LEU A 67 12.51 -20.36 -0.71
N LYS A 68 13.43 -21.33 -0.68
CA LYS A 68 13.73 -22.18 -1.84
C LYS A 68 12.56 -23.11 -2.20
N ALA A 69 11.76 -23.50 -1.24
CA ALA A 69 10.62 -24.39 -1.45
C ALA A 69 9.38 -23.67 -2.02
N LEU A 70 9.35 -22.33 -2.04
CA LEU A 70 8.25 -21.56 -2.63
C LEU A 70 8.17 -21.81 -4.14
N SER A 71 6.94 -21.93 -4.64
CA SER A 71 6.64 -21.95 -6.08
C SER A 71 7.03 -20.62 -6.75
N GLY A 72 7.17 -20.60 -8.06
CA GLY A 72 7.45 -19.38 -8.83
C GLY A 72 6.41 -18.29 -8.57
N SER A 73 5.12 -18.67 -8.49
CA SER A 73 4.02 -17.73 -8.20
C SER A 73 4.11 -17.14 -6.81
N GLU A 74 4.48 -17.93 -5.80
CA GLU A 74 4.66 -17.46 -4.43
C GLU A 74 5.89 -16.55 -4.28
N ARG A 75 6.99 -16.89 -4.95
CA ARG A 75 8.19 -16.02 -4.99
C ARG A 75 7.89 -14.68 -5.62
N LEU A 76 7.13 -14.64 -6.71
CA LEU A 76 6.75 -13.39 -7.37
C LEU A 76 5.81 -12.55 -6.50
N LEU A 77 4.85 -13.19 -5.81
CA LEU A 77 4.00 -12.52 -4.82
C LEU A 77 4.85 -11.87 -3.71
N LEU A 78 5.77 -12.63 -3.12
CA LEU A 78 6.64 -12.15 -2.05
C LEU A 78 7.54 -11.00 -2.52
N ALA A 79 8.10 -11.11 -3.73
CA ALA A 79 8.91 -10.07 -4.36
C ALA A 79 8.08 -8.79 -4.60
N GLY A 80 6.86 -8.92 -5.11
CA GLY A 80 5.96 -7.79 -5.33
C GLY A 80 5.63 -7.04 -4.05
N VAL A 81 5.24 -7.76 -2.99
CA VAL A 81 4.98 -7.15 -1.67
C VAL A 81 6.24 -6.47 -1.13
N THR A 82 7.40 -7.12 -1.27
CA THR A 82 8.67 -6.57 -0.77
C THR A 82 9.06 -5.29 -1.52
N LEU A 83 8.88 -5.27 -2.83
CA LEU A 83 9.18 -4.09 -3.65
C LEU A 83 8.27 -2.91 -3.32
N TRP A 84 6.95 -3.15 -3.26
CA TRP A 84 5.98 -2.09 -2.91
C TRP A 84 6.22 -1.56 -1.50
N ALA A 85 6.30 -2.45 -0.51
CA ALA A 85 6.47 -2.06 0.88
C ALA A 85 7.84 -1.40 1.14
N GLY A 86 8.92 -1.93 0.54
CA GLY A 86 10.26 -1.36 0.64
C GLY A 86 10.32 0.06 0.09
N ARG A 87 9.73 0.29 -1.09
CA ARG A 87 9.64 1.64 -1.68
C ARG A 87 8.86 2.60 -0.78
N LEU A 88 7.69 2.19 -0.31
CA LEU A 88 6.86 3.04 0.55
C LEU A 88 7.54 3.32 1.89
N PHE A 89 8.18 2.31 2.49
CA PHE A 89 8.97 2.48 3.71
C PHE A 89 10.11 3.48 3.53
N TYR A 90 10.92 3.32 2.47
CA TYR A 90 12.01 4.24 2.15
C TYR A 90 11.50 5.69 2.02
N ARG A 91 10.39 5.89 1.30
CA ARG A 91 9.79 7.21 1.15
C ARG A 91 9.36 7.83 2.48
N LEU A 92 8.69 7.07 3.33
CA LEU A 92 8.20 7.56 4.62
C LEU A 92 9.36 7.91 5.55
N VAL A 93 10.37 7.05 5.62
CA VAL A 93 11.58 7.28 6.42
C VAL A 93 12.35 8.51 5.90
N SER A 94 12.58 8.61 4.59
CA SER A 94 13.26 9.77 3.99
C SER A 94 12.55 11.07 4.31
N ARG A 95 11.22 11.09 4.24
CA ARG A 95 10.42 12.27 4.60
C ARG A 95 10.50 12.61 6.10
N ALA A 96 10.54 11.60 6.96
CA ALA A 96 10.63 11.79 8.41
C ALA A 96 12.02 12.33 8.83
N ILE A 97 13.09 11.81 8.20
CA ILE A 97 14.48 12.26 8.48
C ILE A 97 14.72 13.70 7.98
N ASN A 98 14.23 14.01 6.77
CA ASN A 98 14.42 15.34 6.15
C ASN A 98 13.54 16.44 6.76
N ARG A 99 12.71 16.11 7.74
CA ARG A 99 11.89 17.10 8.44
C ARG A 99 12.67 17.78 9.56
N PRO A 100 12.45 19.10 9.78
CA PRO A 100 13.09 19.81 10.89
C PRO A 100 12.86 19.09 12.24
N ARG A 101 13.89 19.10 13.09
CA ARG A 101 13.81 18.48 14.42
C ARG A 101 12.65 19.07 15.22
N GLY A 102 11.84 18.20 15.82
CA GLY A 102 10.70 18.59 16.68
C GLY A 102 9.38 18.80 15.96
N GLY A 103 9.33 18.75 14.61
CA GLY A 103 8.05 18.85 13.86
C GLY A 103 7.45 17.49 13.51
N ASP A 104 6.13 17.37 13.63
CA ASP A 104 5.34 16.26 13.12
C ASP A 104 4.80 16.59 11.71
N ASN A 105 4.12 15.66 11.07
CA ASN A 105 3.42 15.97 9.82
C ASN A 105 2.35 17.05 10.10
N PRO A 106 2.24 18.12 9.28
CA PRO A 106 1.26 19.19 9.49
C PRO A 106 -0.19 18.70 9.63
N MET A 107 -0.52 17.56 9.04
CA MET A 107 -1.82 16.91 9.22
C MET A 107 -2.00 16.42 10.66
N TYR A 108 -0.95 15.84 11.26
CA TYR A 108 -0.99 15.33 12.64
C TYR A 108 -0.91 16.47 13.66
N GLU A 109 -0.16 17.52 13.38
CA GLU A 109 -0.15 18.73 14.21
C GLU A 109 -1.57 19.34 14.31
N ASN A 110 -2.26 19.50 13.18
CA ASN A 110 -3.66 19.95 13.19
C ASN A 110 -4.59 19.02 13.96
N MET A 111 -4.35 17.71 13.89
CA MET A 111 -5.12 16.71 14.62
C MET A 111 -4.88 16.80 16.13
N LYS A 112 -3.62 17.03 16.55
CA LYS A 112 -3.26 17.27 17.95
C LYS A 112 -4.03 18.48 18.51
N HIS A 113 -4.11 19.57 17.77
CA HIS A 113 -4.83 20.78 18.20
C HIS A 113 -6.34 20.62 18.28
N THR A 114 -6.94 19.83 17.35
CA THR A 114 -8.41 19.71 17.26
C THR A 114 -9.03 18.69 18.20
N TRP A 115 -8.31 17.67 18.63
CA TRP A 115 -8.89 16.52 19.35
C TRP A 115 -8.70 16.57 20.87
N GLY A 116 -8.16 17.68 21.43
CA GLY A 116 -7.77 17.69 22.83
C GLY A 116 -6.79 16.54 23.09
N PHE A 117 -5.58 16.70 22.55
CA PHE A 117 -4.58 15.66 22.39
C PHE A 117 -4.28 14.91 23.68
N SER A 118 -4.35 13.59 23.63
CA SER A 118 -3.89 12.69 24.66
C SER A 118 -3.40 11.40 24.01
N TRP A 119 -2.19 10.96 24.32
CA TRP A 119 -1.63 9.72 23.81
C TRP A 119 -2.53 8.50 24.06
N ASN A 120 -3.24 8.46 25.19
CA ASN A 120 -4.19 7.38 25.46
C ASN A 120 -5.35 7.36 24.47
N LYS A 121 -5.92 8.53 24.11
CA LYS A 121 -6.97 8.63 23.09
C LYS A 121 -6.45 8.21 21.71
N VAL A 122 -5.21 8.56 21.40
CA VAL A 122 -4.56 8.21 20.13
C VAL A 122 -4.36 6.69 20.02
N LEU A 123 -3.94 6.02 21.09
CA LEU A 123 -3.83 4.57 21.11
C LEU A 123 -5.15 3.91 20.68
N TRP A 124 -6.26 4.26 21.30
CA TRP A 124 -7.58 3.68 21.03
C TRP A 124 -8.19 4.10 19.68
N LYS A 125 -8.02 5.36 19.28
CA LYS A 125 -8.70 5.89 18.10
C LYS A 125 -7.88 5.78 16.81
N VAL A 126 -6.56 5.58 16.91
CA VAL A 126 -5.65 5.58 15.76
C VAL A 126 -4.91 4.25 15.66
N PHE A 127 -4.12 3.86 16.66
CA PHE A 127 -3.27 2.69 16.55
C PHE A 127 -4.04 1.37 16.54
N LEU A 128 -5.04 1.19 17.40
CA LEU A 128 -5.81 -0.07 17.44
C LEU A 128 -6.65 -0.31 16.18
N PRO A 129 -7.40 0.66 15.64
CA PRO A 129 -8.07 0.48 14.35
C PRO A 129 -7.09 0.20 13.21
N GLU A 130 -5.90 0.82 13.23
CA GLU A 130 -4.84 0.56 12.24
C GLU A 130 -4.39 -0.91 12.29
N VAL A 131 -4.21 -1.52 13.47
CA VAL A 131 -3.86 -2.94 13.63
C VAL A 131 -4.85 -3.84 12.90
N VAL A 132 -6.14 -3.63 13.13
CA VAL A 132 -7.20 -4.44 12.49
C VAL A 132 -7.19 -4.24 10.98
N LEU A 133 -7.08 -3.00 10.55
CA LEU A 133 -7.08 -2.64 9.14
C LEU A 133 -5.87 -3.26 8.41
N GLN A 134 -4.68 -3.15 8.98
CA GLN A 134 -3.46 -3.71 8.38
C GLN A 134 -3.46 -5.25 8.39
N ALA A 135 -4.10 -5.88 9.37
CA ALA A 135 -4.31 -7.32 9.36
C ALA A 135 -5.22 -7.76 8.20
N LEU A 136 -6.29 -6.99 7.91
CA LEU A 136 -7.16 -7.23 6.77
C LEU A 136 -6.44 -7.00 5.44
N ILE A 137 -5.72 -5.89 5.31
CA ILE A 137 -4.92 -5.57 4.11
C ILE A 137 -3.89 -6.66 3.83
N SER A 138 -3.34 -7.29 4.88
CA SER A 138 -2.34 -8.36 4.76
C SER A 138 -2.91 -9.72 4.34
N LEU A 139 -4.23 -9.91 4.26
CA LEU A 139 -4.83 -11.22 3.95
C LEU A 139 -4.34 -11.85 2.64
N PRO A 140 -4.23 -11.14 1.50
CA PRO A 140 -3.69 -11.70 0.28
C PRO A 140 -2.29 -12.29 0.45
N PHE A 141 -1.47 -11.66 1.29
CA PHE A 141 -0.07 -12.02 1.53
C PHE A 141 0.11 -13.11 2.59
N THR A 142 -0.91 -13.35 3.41
CA THR A 142 -0.82 -14.34 4.50
C THR A 142 -1.51 -15.65 4.14
N VAL A 143 -2.68 -15.56 3.50
CA VAL A 143 -3.49 -16.75 3.17
C VAL A 143 -2.87 -17.52 2.02
N ALA A 144 -2.32 -16.83 1.00
CA ALA A 144 -1.72 -17.45 -0.17
C ALA A 144 -0.60 -18.45 0.20
N PHE A 145 0.33 -18.06 1.06
CA PHE A 145 1.44 -18.92 1.51
C PHE A 145 1.01 -20.10 2.40
N ARG A 146 -0.28 -20.22 2.70
CA ARG A 146 -0.81 -21.33 3.50
C ARG A 146 -1.54 -22.36 2.67
N LEU A 147 -2.03 -21.98 1.49
CA LEU A 147 -2.75 -22.88 0.59
C LEU A 147 -1.78 -23.77 -0.19
N GLY A 148 -0.59 -23.28 -0.51
CA GLY A 148 0.41 -23.98 -1.34
C GLY A 148 1.47 -24.75 -0.57
N CYS A 149 1.42 -24.79 0.79
CA CYS A 149 2.54 -25.33 1.56
C CYS A 149 2.49 -26.84 1.76
N PRO A 150 3.46 -27.63 1.22
CA PRO A 150 3.53 -29.08 1.41
C PRO A 150 3.83 -29.49 2.85
N TYR A 151 4.24 -28.55 3.71
CA TYR A 151 4.66 -28.84 5.10
C TYR A 151 3.55 -28.69 6.15
N THR A 152 2.32 -28.39 5.77
CA THR A 152 1.19 -28.33 6.71
C THR A 152 0.04 -29.26 6.28
N PRO A 153 0.11 -30.55 6.61
CA PRO A 153 -1.08 -31.41 6.55
C PRO A 153 -2.06 -30.95 7.64
N GLY A 154 -3.25 -30.56 7.28
CA GLY A 154 -4.34 -30.37 8.23
C GLY A 154 -4.97 -28.98 8.36
N ILE A 155 -4.69 -28.01 7.50
CA ILE A 155 -5.57 -26.85 7.35
C ILE A 155 -6.65 -27.23 6.35
N GLY A 156 -7.84 -27.58 6.87
CA GLY A 156 -8.97 -28.07 6.11
C GLY A 156 -9.20 -27.29 4.83
N ASN A 157 -9.39 -28.01 3.79
CA ASN A 157 -9.88 -27.76 2.42
C ASN A 157 -10.25 -26.30 2.07
N VAL A 158 -9.34 -25.34 2.22
CA VAL A 158 -9.47 -24.06 1.54
C VAL A 158 -8.94 -24.29 0.12
N VAL A 159 -9.81 -24.76 -0.76
CA VAL A 159 -9.48 -24.88 -2.18
C VAL A 159 -9.27 -23.47 -2.71
N GLY A 160 -8.09 -23.17 -3.23
CA GLY A 160 -7.84 -21.94 -3.95
C GLY A 160 -8.71 -21.91 -5.20
N ILE A 161 -9.41 -20.80 -5.42
CA ILE A 161 -10.14 -20.57 -6.66
C ILE A 161 -9.14 -20.07 -7.69
N GLY A 162 -9.17 -20.65 -8.88
CA GLY A 162 -8.27 -20.31 -9.98
C GLY A 162 -8.99 -20.02 -11.28
N MET A 163 -8.26 -19.38 -12.17
CA MET A 163 -8.65 -19.13 -13.55
C MET A 163 -8.46 -20.42 -14.38
N ASP A 164 -9.26 -20.58 -15.42
CA ASP A 164 -9.06 -21.64 -16.43
C ASP A 164 -7.64 -21.58 -17.01
N ASP A 165 -7.02 -22.75 -17.25
CA ASP A 165 -5.64 -22.85 -17.70
C ASP A 165 -5.38 -22.09 -19.01
N ASN A 166 -6.36 -22.01 -19.90
CA ASN A 166 -6.27 -21.24 -21.15
C ASN A 166 -6.06 -19.73 -20.91
N TRP A 167 -6.59 -19.19 -19.80
CA TRP A 167 -6.57 -17.76 -19.47
C TRP A 167 -5.53 -17.40 -18.40
N LYS A 168 -4.93 -18.39 -17.77
CA LYS A 168 -3.99 -18.22 -16.66
C LYS A 168 -2.83 -17.28 -17.00
N GLY A 169 -2.17 -17.52 -18.13
CA GLY A 169 -1.07 -16.68 -18.58
C GLY A 169 -1.47 -15.23 -18.89
N PHE A 170 -2.68 -15.03 -19.41
CA PHE A 170 -3.23 -13.69 -19.64
C PHE A 170 -3.54 -13.00 -18.29
N GLY A 171 -4.20 -13.68 -17.37
CA GLY A 171 -4.50 -13.16 -16.04
C GLY A 171 -3.25 -12.77 -15.27
N GLN A 172 -2.19 -13.59 -15.34
CA GLN A 172 -0.89 -13.28 -14.75
C GLN A 172 -0.26 -12.02 -15.37
N ALA A 173 -0.27 -11.91 -16.70
CA ALA A 173 0.25 -10.74 -17.41
C ALA A 173 -0.51 -9.45 -17.03
N VAL A 174 -1.85 -9.51 -16.99
CA VAL A 174 -2.68 -8.35 -16.58
C VAL A 174 -2.39 -7.97 -15.12
N SER A 175 -2.24 -8.94 -14.23
CA SER A 175 -1.91 -8.69 -12.83
C SER A 175 -0.56 -7.99 -12.67
N VAL A 176 0.49 -8.48 -13.32
CA VAL A 176 1.83 -7.85 -13.27
C VAL A 176 1.82 -6.48 -13.95
N GLY A 177 1.09 -6.34 -15.06
CA GLY A 177 0.89 -5.05 -15.71
C GLY A 177 0.23 -4.03 -14.79
N LEU A 178 -0.83 -4.44 -14.09
CA LEU A 178 -1.54 -3.59 -13.14
C LEU A 178 -0.66 -3.21 -11.94
N PHE A 179 0.11 -4.18 -11.40
CA PHE A 179 1.09 -3.94 -10.35
C PHE A 179 2.13 -2.90 -10.77
N THR A 180 2.73 -3.08 -11.95
CA THR A 180 3.77 -2.20 -12.46
C THR A 180 3.22 -0.80 -12.73
N ALA A 181 2.06 -0.71 -13.38
CA ALA A 181 1.39 0.57 -13.62
C ALA A 181 1.08 1.32 -12.31
N GLY A 182 0.56 0.61 -11.31
CA GLY A 182 0.28 1.17 -10.00
C GLY A 182 1.54 1.65 -9.28
N LEU A 183 2.59 0.83 -9.26
CA LEU A 183 3.87 1.16 -8.63
C LEU A 183 4.55 2.37 -9.30
N VAL A 184 4.52 2.43 -10.63
CA VAL A 184 5.07 3.55 -11.41
C VAL A 184 4.26 4.82 -11.16
N LEU A 185 2.93 4.73 -11.20
CA LEU A 185 2.05 5.87 -10.93
C LEU A 185 2.30 6.45 -9.54
N GLU A 186 2.41 5.60 -8.52
CA GLU A 186 2.70 6.02 -7.16
C GLU A 186 4.10 6.64 -7.05
N GLY A 187 5.12 6.03 -7.68
CA GLY A 187 6.49 6.54 -7.71
C GLY A 187 6.60 7.89 -8.40
N LEU A 188 6.00 8.03 -9.59
CA LEU A 188 5.99 9.29 -10.32
C LEU A 188 5.24 10.40 -9.58
N ALA A 189 4.11 10.06 -8.96
CA ALA A 189 3.36 11.02 -8.14
C ALA A 189 4.20 11.59 -7.00
N ASP A 190 4.94 10.71 -6.33
CA ASP A 190 5.81 11.10 -5.23
C ASP A 190 6.99 11.94 -5.68
N TRP A 191 7.65 11.51 -6.76
CA TRP A 191 8.79 12.22 -7.34
C TRP A 191 8.38 13.61 -7.87
N GLN A 192 7.31 13.70 -8.66
CA GLN A 192 6.82 14.98 -9.18
C GLN A 192 6.41 15.95 -8.08
N LEU A 193 5.78 15.45 -7.00
CA LEU A 193 5.41 16.29 -5.87
C LEU A 193 6.65 16.80 -5.10
N GLU A 194 7.66 15.98 -4.97
CA GLU A 194 8.93 16.37 -4.32
C GLU A 194 9.65 17.43 -5.14
N GLU A 195 9.78 17.22 -6.45
CA GLU A 195 10.42 18.18 -7.37
C GLU A 195 9.64 19.50 -7.40
N PHE A 196 8.30 19.43 -7.47
CA PHE A 196 7.44 20.60 -7.40
C PHE A 196 7.66 21.41 -6.12
N LYS A 197 7.80 20.75 -4.95
CA LYS A 197 8.08 21.43 -3.69
C LYS A 197 9.45 22.11 -3.67
N ARG A 198 10.47 21.47 -4.27
CA ARG A 198 11.81 22.07 -4.37
C ARG A 198 11.81 23.32 -5.26
N SER A 199 11.06 23.30 -6.35
CA SER A 199 10.94 24.44 -7.25
C SER A 199 10.19 25.62 -6.64
N GLU A 200 9.28 25.37 -5.65
CA GLU A 200 8.51 26.41 -4.96
C GLU A 200 9.25 27.12 -3.81
N GLU A 201 10.44 26.70 -3.42
CA GLU A 201 11.24 27.35 -2.36
C GLU A 201 11.59 28.81 -2.68
N GLY A 202 11.30 29.29 -3.91
CA GLY A 202 11.53 30.65 -4.41
C GLY A 202 10.37 31.65 -4.40
N GLY A 203 9.14 31.30 -3.93
CA GLY A 203 8.15 32.35 -3.68
C GLY A 203 6.69 32.16 -4.13
N GLU A 204 6.35 31.46 -5.19
CA GLU A 204 4.94 31.29 -5.60
C GLU A 204 4.37 29.95 -5.09
N ARG A 205 3.46 30.02 -4.14
CA ARG A 205 2.74 28.87 -3.59
C ARG A 205 1.67 28.38 -4.56
N ARG A 206 2.02 27.55 -5.54
CA ARG A 206 1.10 26.92 -6.49
C ARG A 206 0.56 25.58 -5.99
N ILE A 207 -0.30 24.94 -6.78
CA ILE A 207 -0.81 23.59 -6.57
C ILE A 207 -0.20 22.68 -7.64
N CYS A 208 0.37 21.53 -7.23
CA CYS A 208 0.86 20.51 -8.15
C CYS A 208 -0.34 19.88 -8.89
N LYS A 209 -0.45 20.14 -10.18
CA LYS A 209 -1.56 19.67 -11.06
C LYS A 209 -1.07 19.19 -12.43
N GLU A 210 0.25 19.17 -12.63
CA GLU A 210 0.90 18.73 -13.86
C GLU A 210 1.35 17.28 -13.77
N GLY A 211 1.76 16.70 -14.88
CA GLY A 211 2.23 15.32 -14.90
C GLY A 211 1.11 14.33 -14.57
N VAL A 212 1.42 13.36 -13.72
CA VAL A 212 0.42 12.38 -13.25
C VAL A 212 -0.64 12.99 -12.33
N TRP A 213 -0.36 14.17 -11.72
CA TRP A 213 -1.34 14.97 -10.97
C TRP A 213 -2.39 15.62 -11.87
N GLY A 214 -2.17 15.62 -13.19
CA GLY A 214 -3.16 15.96 -14.19
C GLY A 214 -4.16 14.84 -14.48
N ILE A 215 -3.88 13.59 -14.13
CA ILE A 215 -4.79 12.45 -14.32
C ILE A 215 -5.89 12.47 -13.26
N VAL A 216 -5.49 12.50 -11.99
CA VAL A 216 -6.36 12.59 -10.80
C VAL A 216 -5.70 13.45 -9.74
N ARG A 217 -6.46 13.91 -8.74
CA ARG A 217 -5.91 14.74 -7.66
C ARG A 217 -5.08 13.98 -6.63
N HIS A 218 -5.21 12.64 -6.59
CA HIS A 218 -4.45 11.75 -5.69
C HIS A 218 -3.87 10.55 -6.45
N PRO A 219 -2.93 10.78 -7.40
CA PRO A 219 -2.36 9.70 -8.22
C PRO A 219 -1.60 8.66 -7.41
N ASN A 220 -0.99 9.05 -6.30
CA ASN A 220 -0.32 8.14 -5.36
C ASN A 220 -1.31 7.16 -4.70
N TYR A 221 -2.52 7.60 -4.35
CA TYR A 221 -3.55 6.71 -3.78
C TYR A 221 -4.16 5.79 -4.84
N LEU A 222 -4.35 6.29 -6.06
CA LEU A 222 -4.77 5.46 -7.18
C LEU A 222 -3.73 4.39 -7.48
N GLY A 223 -2.44 4.75 -7.53
CA GLY A 223 -1.34 3.80 -7.74
C GLY A 223 -1.31 2.70 -6.69
N ASP A 224 -1.41 3.05 -5.42
CA ASP A 224 -1.47 2.11 -4.30
C ASP A 224 -2.70 1.18 -4.36
N ALA A 225 -3.86 1.70 -4.77
CA ALA A 225 -5.06 0.88 -4.98
C ALA A 225 -4.88 -0.12 -6.13
N LEU A 226 -4.24 0.27 -7.23
CA LEU A 226 -3.93 -0.61 -8.36
C LEU A 226 -2.96 -1.71 -7.96
N VAL A 227 -1.91 -1.38 -7.19
CA VAL A 227 -0.99 -2.37 -6.61
C VAL A 227 -1.75 -3.39 -5.77
N HIS A 228 -2.62 -2.93 -4.85
CA HIS A 228 -3.37 -3.86 -3.98
C HIS A 228 -4.42 -4.68 -4.74
N LEU A 229 -4.99 -4.15 -5.82
CA LEU A 229 -5.91 -4.89 -6.68
C LEU A 229 -5.20 -5.96 -7.51
N SER A 230 -3.93 -5.72 -7.88
CA SER A 230 -3.13 -6.69 -8.64
C SER A 230 -2.89 -8.00 -7.90
N PHE A 231 -2.73 -7.97 -6.58
CA PHE A 231 -2.43 -9.17 -5.80
C PHE A 231 -3.54 -10.24 -5.83
N PRO A 232 -4.82 -9.95 -5.54
CA PRO A 232 -5.86 -10.97 -5.67
C PRO A 232 -6.05 -11.44 -7.11
N LEU A 233 -5.81 -10.58 -8.11
CA LEU A 233 -5.84 -11.00 -9.51
C LEU A 233 -4.71 -11.99 -9.82
N TRP A 234 -3.49 -11.73 -9.29
CA TRP A 234 -2.38 -12.67 -9.36
C TRP A 234 -2.70 -14.01 -8.69
N LEU A 235 -3.28 -13.95 -7.49
CA LEU A 235 -3.69 -15.16 -6.76
C LEU A 235 -4.73 -15.96 -7.53
N TYR A 236 -5.71 -15.29 -8.14
CA TYR A 236 -6.74 -15.92 -8.97
C TYR A 236 -6.12 -16.57 -10.21
N ALA A 237 -5.28 -15.83 -10.93
CA ALA A 237 -4.60 -16.35 -12.11
C ALA A 237 -3.64 -17.51 -11.80
N SER A 238 -3.16 -17.61 -10.56
CA SER A 238 -2.25 -18.68 -10.10
C SER A 238 -2.96 -19.83 -9.38
N GLY A 239 -4.30 -19.82 -9.26
CA GLY A 239 -5.06 -20.86 -8.56
C GLY A 239 -4.94 -20.81 -7.03
N MET A 240 -4.48 -19.68 -6.48
CA MET A 240 -4.19 -19.51 -5.05
C MET A 240 -5.17 -18.54 -4.35
N LEU A 241 -6.25 -18.11 -5.00
CA LEU A 241 -7.17 -17.14 -4.42
C LEU A 241 -8.09 -17.80 -3.41
N ALA A 242 -7.95 -17.46 -2.13
CA ALA A 242 -9.00 -17.68 -1.14
C ALA A 242 -9.95 -16.48 -1.14
N PRO A 243 -11.30 -16.65 -1.15
CA PRO A 243 -12.24 -15.53 -1.22
C PRO A 243 -12.04 -14.47 -0.13
N ILE A 244 -11.62 -14.87 1.07
CA ILE A 244 -11.32 -13.96 2.18
C ILE A 244 -10.18 -12.97 1.85
N ALA A 245 -9.27 -13.32 0.94
CA ALA A 245 -8.18 -12.44 0.50
C ALA A 245 -8.69 -11.18 -0.23
N LEU A 246 -9.90 -11.21 -0.79
CA LEU A 246 -10.53 -10.04 -1.41
C LEU A 246 -10.83 -8.92 -0.41
N LEU A 247 -10.92 -9.23 0.88
CA LEU A 247 -11.05 -8.21 1.91
C LEU A 247 -9.84 -7.28 1.99
N GLY A 248 -8.65 -7.75 1.59
CA GLY A 248 -7.43 -6.94 1.59
C GLY A 248 -7.53 -5.68 0.72
N PRO A 249 -7.71 -5.79 -0.60
CA PRO A 249 -7.86 -4.63 -1.47
C PRO A 249 -9.09 -3.78 -1.15
N VAL A 250 -10.19 -4.39 -0.69
CA VAL A 250 -11.37 -3.64 -0.24
C VAL A 250 -11.04 -2.79 0.99
N ALA A 251 -10.39 -3.36 1.99
CA ALA A 251 -9.96 -2.64 3.18
C ALA A 251 -8.97 -1.51 2.83
N ASN A 252 -8.01 -1.77 1.94
CA ASN A 252 -7.07 -0.76 1.45
C ASN A 252 -7.80 0.39 0.73
N TYR A 253 -8.74 0.07 -0.16
CA TYR A 253 -9.53 1.07 -0.87
C TYR A 253 -10.35 1.96 0.09
N LEU A 254 -11.03 1.34 1.07
CA LEU A 254 -11.79 2.07 2.07
C LEU A 254 -10.88 2.98 2.93
N PHE A 255 -9.69 2.50 3.27
CA PHE A 255 -8.70 3.32 3.96
C PHE A 255 -8.28 4.54 3.15
N LEU A 256 -7.93 4.33 1.87
CA LEU A 256 -7.49 5.37 0.95
C LEU A 256 -8.57 6.41 0.65
N ARG A 257 -9.85 6.04 0.76
CA ARG A 257 -10.97 6.95 0.50
C ARG A 257 -11.48 7.66 1.76
N TYR A 258 -11.56 6.97 2.90
CA TYR A 258 -12.37 7.44 4.03
C TYR A 258 -11.60 7.63 5.34
N VAL A 259 -10.55 6.85 5.58
CA VAL A 259 -9.89 6.85 6.90
C VAL A 259 -8.68 7.78 6.94
N GLY A 260 -7.73 7.60 6.05
CA GLY A 260 -6.47 8.37 5.97
C GLY A 260 -6.24 9.01 4.60
N GLY A 261 -7.22 8.91 3.70
CA GLY A 261 -7.03 9.15 2.28
C GLY A 261 -7.55 10.49 1.77
N ASP A 262 -7.96 10.47 0.51
CA ASP A 262 -8.24 11.65 -0.31
C ASP A 262 -9.29 12.60 0.29
N LYS A 263 -10.39 12.07 0.81
CA LYS A 263 -11.46 12.90 1.39
C LYS A 263 -10.99 13.71 2.59
N LYS A 264 -10.20 13.07 3.47
CA LYS A 264 -9.68 13.72 4.68
C LYS A 264 -8.57 14.73 4.34
N ASP A 265 -7.70 14.39 3.39
CA ASP A 265 -6.64 15.28 2.91
C ASP A 265 -7.24 16.52 2.23
N GLU A 266 -8.23 16.36 1.36
CA GLU A 266 -8.94 17.47 0.72
C GLU A 266 -9.69 18.37 1.71
N TYR A 267 -10.34 17.79 2.72
CA TYR A 267 -10.96 18.57 3.77
C TYR A 267 -9.93 19.40 4.53
N SER A 268 -8.81 18.80 4.91
CA SER A 268 -7.69 19.48 5.58
C SER A 268 -7.11 20.61 4.73
N ARG A 269 -6.89 20.35 3.42
CA ARG A 269 -6.40 21.37 2.46
C ARG A 269 -7.39 22.51 2.29
N THR A 270 -8.67 22.21 2.09
CA THR A 270 -9.72 23.22 1.95
C THR A 270 -9.78 24.14 3.16
N ARG A 271 -9.74 23.58 4.38
CA ARG A 271 -9.73 24.35 5.61
C ARG A 271 -8.51 25.27 5.71
N ARG A 272 -7.31 24.74 5.42
CA ARG A 272 -6.06 25.49 5.47
C ARG A 272 -6.03 26.66 4.46
N TYR A 273 -6.51 26.43 3.23
CA TYR A 273 -6.55 27.48 2.21
C TYR A 273 -7.64 28.51 2.50
N SER A 274 -8.75 28.12 3.14
CA SER A 274 -9.80 29.05 3.52
C SER A 274 -9.39 30.05 4.62
N SER A 275 -8.43 29.67 5.46
CA SER A 275 -7.97 30.52 6.58
C SER A 275 -6.71 31.33 6.26
N GLY A 276 -6.02 31.07 5.14
CA GLY A 276 -4.70 31.68 4.93
C GLY A 276 -4.41 32.21 3.51
N ASP A 277 -4.97 31.64 2.45
CA ASP A 277 -4.62 32.01 1.07
C ASP A 277 -5.80 31.86 0.12
N VAL A 278 -6.49 32.98 -0.12
CA VAL A 278 -7.68 33.03 -0.98
C VAL A 278 -7.35 32.62 -2.44
N ARG A 279 -6.18 32.98 -2.97
CA ARG A 279 -5.77 32.61 -4.35
C ARG A 279 -5.61 31.11 -4.47
N LYS A 280 -4.93 30.50 -3.51
CA LYS A 280 -4.72 29.05 -3.46
C LYS A 280 -6.03 28.28 -3.28
N LYS A 281 -6.98 28.84 -2.53
CA LYS A 281 -8.34 28.29 -2.42
C LYS A 281 -9.06 28.28 -3.76
N VAL A 282 -9.06 29.39 -4.49
CA VAL A 282 -9.72 29.52 -5.81
C VAL A 282 -9.08 28.53 -6.80
N GLU A 283 -7.75 28.44 -6.81
CA GLU A 283 -7.02 27.49 -7.66
C GLU A 283 -7.36 26.03 -7.30
N PHE A 284 -7.44 25.70 -6.01
CA PHE A 284 -7.82 24.37 -5.55
C PHE A 284 -9.26 24.01 -5.89
N ASP A 285 -10.19 24.95 -5.75
CA ASP A 285 -11.60 24.74 -6.12
C ASP A 285 -11.77 24.59 -7.63
N ARG A 286 -10.96 25.28 -8.44
CA ARG A 286 -10.88 25.05 -9.90
C ARG A 286 -10.35 23.65 -10.21
N TYR A 287 -9.27 23.22 -9.58
CA TYR A 287 -8.68 21.89 -9.76
C TYR A 287 -9.67 20.77 -9.39
N LYS A 288 -10.50 20.97 -8.33
CA LYS A 288 -11.57 20.04 -7.98
C LYS A 288 -12.65 19.90 -9.06
N ARG A 289 -12.95 20.98 -9.79
CA ARG A 289 -13.91 20.93 -10.90
C ARG A 289 -13.34 20.28 -12.15
N GLU A 290 -12.04 20.43 -12.39
CA GLU A 290 -11.36 19.94 -13.58
C GLU A 290 -10.94 18.47 -13.48
N ARG A 291 -10.67 17.97 -12.28
CA ARG A 291 -10.12 16.62 -12.05
C ARG A 291 -10.83 15.91 -10.92
N ASN A 292 -11.08 14.63 -11.15
CA ASN A 292 -11.60 13.74 -10.10
C ASN A 292 -10.57 13.51 -9.01
N SER A 293 -11.04 13.20 -7.79
CA SER A 293 -10.19 12.93 -6.64
C SER A 293 -9.38 11.65 -6.81
N PHE A 294 -10.02 10.55 -7.21
CA PHE A 294 -9.45 9.21 -7.16
C PHE A 294 -9.48 8.47 -8.50
N TRP A 295 -10.63 8.34 -9.15
CA TRP A 295 -10.76 7.64 -10.42
C TRP A 295 -10.60 8.60 -11.59
N PRO A 296 -9.83 8.22 -12.63
CA PRO A 296 -9.70 9.05 -13.83
C PRO A 296 -11.05 9.29 -14.52
N ASP A 297 -11.22 10.47 -15.07
CA ASP A 297 -12.31 10.75 -16.00
C ASP A 297 -11.97 10.19 -17.40
N THR A 298 -12.99 9.93 -18.22
CA THR A 298 -12.82 9.47 -19.60
C THR A 298 -11.99 10.43 -20.44
N SER A 299 -12.02 11.73 -20.15
CA SER A 299 -11.18 12.75 -20.80
C SER A 299 -9.66 12.48 -20.63
N GLN A 300 -9.26 11.69 -19.63
CA GLN A 300 -7.86 11.36 -19.35
C GLN A 300 -7.24 10.38 -20.36
N VAL A 301 -8.03 9.83 -21.28
CA VAL A 301 -7.54 9.10 -22.46
C VAL A 301 -6.65 10.00 -23.34
N HIS A 302 -6.87 11.32 -23.35
CA HIS A 302 -6.03 12.27 -24.08
C HIS A 302 -4.79 12.75 -23.33
N ASN A 303 -4.64 12.37 -22.06
CA ASN A 303 -3.49 12.76 -21.24
C ASN A 303 -2.29 11.84 -21.53
N PRO A 304 -1.15 12.36 -22.02
CA PRO A 304 0.02 11.52 -22.35
C PRO A 304 0.55 10.75 -21.15
N TRP A 305 0.43 11.27 -19.93
CA TRP A 305 0.87 10.59 -18.73
C TRP A 305 0.08 9.32 -18.42
N THR A 306 -1.20 9.26 -18.82
CA THR A 306 -2.00 8.03 -18.74
C THR A 306 -1.36 6.92 -19.58
N TRP A 307 -0.94 7.23 -20.81
CA TRP A 307 -0.31 6.26 -21.70
C TRP A 307 1.11 5.88 -21.27
N ILE A 308 1.87 6.79 -20.65
CA ILE A 308 3.16 6.46 -20.04
C ILE A 308 2.97 5.40 -18.95
N VAL A 309 2.00 5.61 -18.05
CA VAL A 309 1.71 4.65 -16.96
C VAL A 309 1.23 3.30 -17.52
N VAL A 310 0.32 3.33 -18.49
CA VAL A 310 -0.17 2.11 -19.17
C VAL A 310 0.97 1.40 -19.89
N GLY A 311 1.81 2.14 -20.63
CA GLY A 311 2.98 1.59 -21.34
C GLY A 311 3.98 0.91 -20.39
N CYS A 312 4.24 1.51 -19.22
CA CYS A 312 5.07 0.87 -18.18
C CYS A 312 4.42 -0.42 -17.65
N GLY A 313 3.09 -0.44 -17.50
CA GLY A 313 2.36 -1.66 -17.13
C GLY A 313 2.52 -2.76 -18.17
N VAL A 314 2.35 -2.43 -19.44
CA VAL A 314 2.54 -3.39 -20.56
C VAL A 314 3.98 -3.90 -20.58
N ALA A 315 4.96 -3.02 -20.43
CA ALA A 315 6.38 -3.41 -20.38
C ALA A 315 6.65 -4.38 -19.21
N GLY A 316 6.09 -4.12 -18.03
CA GLY A 316 6.20 -5.02 -16.88
C GLY A 316 5.59 -6.40 -17.14
N ALA A 317 4.43 -6.47 -17.80
CA ALA A 317 3.78 -7.72 -18.20
C ALA A 317 4.61 -8.51 -19.22
N LEU A 318 5.26 -7.83 -20.16
CA LEU A 318 6.16 -8.47 -21.14
C LEU A 318 7.43 -9.00 -20.48
N LEU A 319 8.06 -8.21 -19.60
CA LEU A 319 9.26 -8.62 -18.84
C LEU A 319 9.00 -9.86 -17.98
N GLN A 320 7.84 -9.94 -17.33
CA GLN A 320 7.46 -11.11 -16.54
C GLN A 320 7.44 -12.38 -17.39
N ARG A 321 6.91 -12.33 -18.62
CA ARG A 321 6.90 -13.50 -19.53
C ARG A 321 8.30 -13.96 -19.91
N VAL A 322 9.22 -13.01 -20.12
CA VAL A 322 10.63 -13.34 -20.43
C VAL A 322 11.29 -14.00 -19.20
N ILE A 323 11.10 -13.42 -18.01
CA ILE A 323 11.69 -13.95 -16.77
C ILE A 323 11.18 -15.36 -16.47
N VAL A 324 9.85 -15.58 -16.57
CA VAL A 324 9.26 -16.91 -16.32
C VAL A 324 9.65 -17.93 -17.38
N GLY A 325 9.92 -17.51 -18.62
CA GLY A 325 10.41 -18.39 -19.69
C GLY A 325 11.88 -18.76 -19.57
N VAL A 326 12.65 -18.06 -18.72
CA VAL A 326 14.09 -18.32 -18.48
C VAL A 326 14.34 -19.07 -17.15
N LEU A 327 13.40 -19.01 -16.20
CA LEU A 327 13.44 -19.71 -14.89
C LEU A 327 12.76 -21.09 -14.96
#